data_1ccb409e486d7d4894c64bbbea5aefd4
#
_entry.id   1ccb409e486d7d4894c64bbbea5aefd4
#
_cell.length_a   1.000
_cell.length_b   1.000
_cell.length_c   1.000
_cell.angle_alpha   90.00
_cell.angle_beta   90.00
_cell.angle_gamma   90.00
#
_symmetry.space_group_name_H-M   'P 1'
#
loop_
_entity.id
_entity.type
_entity.pdbx_description
1 polymer ?
#
loop_
_entity_poly.entity_id
_entity_poly.type
_entity_poly.pdbx_seq_one_letter_code
_entity_poly.pdbx_strand_id
1 'polypeptide(L)'
;TMANDKINTKFHEGLVSFTPDGKTMYFSRESYFEKDFEKDSLSKTRYSQLYLFKATKLAEDWDTIESLAINSENYSVKNPSVSSDGNTLYFASNMPGGFGNFDIYKASINSDGTIGEPQNMGQKVNTEGQEMFPYISSTNTLYFSSNGHLGLGGMDVFYTKEIDGKTTPIRNVGIPINSNGDDFAFTIDEGSEEGFVSSNRDGGKGSDDVYAFKKLQPLCDVLITATVLDDKTREPLSGASVSLYDAKGNKVVSKITNAEGIAEFIVECETDTELEVTLDDYDSKKVAVKGTNEEENNVQISLDPIEKLIAADRIELNPIYFDFDKSNVTTKAAFELDKLVQIMNKYPDLVIKS
;
A
#
# COMPACT_ATOMS: atom_id res chain seq x y z
N THR A 1 22.90 -4.16 -27.04
CA THR A 1 23.57 -3.15 -27.87
C THR A 1 23.98 -2.03 -26.94
N MET A 2 25.27 -1.67 -26.91
CA MET A 2 25.69 -0.50 -26.12
C MET A 2 25.05 0.76 -26.73
N ALA A 3 24.58 1.68 -25.87
CA ALA A 3 24.16 2.99 -26.33
C ALA A 3 25.34 3.71 -26.99
N ASN A 4 25.06 4.59 -27.95
CA ASN A 4 26.10 5.30 -28.71
C ASN A 4 26.84 6.35 -27.86
N ASP A 5 27.88 6.98 -28.41
CA ASP A 5 28.72 7.97 -27.73
C ASP A 5 27.96 9.26 -27.30
N LYS A 6 26.74 9.47 -27.79
CA LYS A 6 25.89 10.56 -27.33
C LYS A 6 25.30 10.28 -25.95
N ILE A 7 25.05 9.01 -25.64
CA ILE A 7 24.57 8.56 -24.33
C ILE A 7 25.74 8.27 -23.41
N ASN A 8 26.70 7.41 -23.86
CA ASN A 8 27.86 7.07 -23.07
C ASN A 8 28.95 8.13 -23.28
N THR A 9 29.17 8.95 -22.29
CA THR A 9 30.18 10.03 -22.35
C THR A 9 31.34 9.74 -21.38
N LYS A 10 32.18 10.71 -21.14
CA LYS A 10 33.21 10.63 -20.09
C LYS A 10 32.71 10.93 -18.69
N PHE A 11 31.44 11.30 -18.56
CA PHE A 11 30.78 11.57 -17.29
C PHE A 11 30.04 10.34 -16.80
N HIS A 12 29.61 10.34 -15.54
CA HIS A 12 28.84 9.23 -15.00
C HIS A 12 27.39 9.28 -15.52
N GLU A 13 26.98 8.25 -16.22
CA GLU A 13 25.61 7.94 -16.57
C GLU A 13 25.07 6.89 -15.60
N GLY A 14 23.82 7.05 -15.18
CA GLY A 14 23.16 6.17 -14.23
C GLY A 14 22.03 5.34 -14.87
N LEU A 15 21.13 4.86 -14.03
CA LEU A 15 20.00 4.03 -14.42
C LEU A 15 19.18 4.64 -15.56
N VAL A 16 18.63 3.76 -16.37
CA VAL A 16 17.79 4.08 -17.52
C VAL A 16 16.39 3.50 -17.36
N SER A 17 15.39 4.18 -17.92
CA SER A 17 14.03 3.65 -18.08
C SER A 17 13.49 4.01 -19.43
N PHE A 18 12.64 3.15 -19.99
CA PHE A 18 12.10 3.30 -21.33
C PHE A 18 10.59 3.51 -21.28
N THR A 19 10.04 4.29 -22.23
CA THR A 19 8.61 4.28 -22.47
C THR A 19 8.17 2.91 -23.01
N PRO A 20 6.91 2.48 -22.80
CA PRO A 20 6.42 1.17 -23.25
C PRO A 20 6.57 0.92 -24.73
N ASP A 21 6.54 1.96 -25.56
CA ASP A 21 6.76 1.88 -27.00
C ASP A 21 8.25 1.78 -27.40
N GLY A 22 9.16 1.87 -26.43
CA GLY A 22 10.61 1.79 -26.62
C GLY A 22 11.22 2.94 -27.40
N LYS A 23 10.50 4.06 -27.58
CA LYS A 23 10.96 5.20 -28.39
C LYS A 23 11.62 6.31 -27.59
N THR A 24 11.36 6.39 -26.31
CA THR A 24 11.97 7.37 -25.41
C THR A 24 12.68 6.65 -24.27
N MET A 25 13.88 7.08 -23.97
CA MET A 25 14.69 6.64 -22.85
C MET A 25 14.89 7.81 -21.89
N TYR A 26 14.63 7.60 -20.62
CA TYR A 26 15.00 8.51 -19.53
C TYR A 26 16.23 7.94 -18.83
N PHE A 27 17.19 8.81 -18.49
CA PHE A 27 18.43 8.38 -17.84
C PHE A 27 19.03 9.49 -16.97
N SER A 28 19.84 9.09 -15.97
CA SER A 28 20.56 10.02 -15.12
C SER A 28 21.93 10.31 -15.69
N ARG A 29 22.40 11.55 -15.57
CA ARG A 29 23.76 11.98 -15.93
C ARG A 29 24.20 13.14 -15.05
N GLU A 30 25.50 13.27 -14.82
CA GLU A 30 26.07 14.43 -14.12
C GLU A 30 25.81 15.76 -14.87
N SER A 31 25.47 16.81 -14.14
CA SER A 31 25.24 18.17 -14.64
C SER A 31 26.48 18.79 -15.29
N TYR A 32 27.66 18.22 -15.08
CA TYR A 32 28.88 18.56 -15.83
C TYR A 32 28.71 18.53 -17.34
N PHE A 33 27.85 17.69 -17.86
CA PHE A 33 27.56 17.65 -19.29
C PHE A 33 27.04 18.98 -19.81
N GLU A 34 26.25 19.69 -19.04
CA GLU A 34 25.74 21.04 -19.36
C GLU A 34 26.68 22.16 -18.88
N LYS A 35 27.86 21.81 -18.32
CA LYS A 35 28.82 22.70 -17.70
C LYS A 35 28.30 23.39 -16.43
N ASP A 36 27.27 22.81 -15.85
CA ASP A 36 26.67 23.24 -14.60
C ASP A 36 27.36 22.52 -13.43
N PHE A 37 28.10 23.26 -12.60
CA PHE A 37 28.81 22.78 -11.44
C PHE A 37 29.23 23.92 -10.52
N GLU A 38 29.19 23.69 -9.24
CA GLU A 38 29.80 24.57 -8.25
C GLU A 38 31.29 24.29 -8.09
N LYS A 39 32.06 25.34 -7.83
CA LYS A 39 33.47 25.25 -7.55
C LYS A 39 33.74 25.75 -6.13
N ASP A 40 34.18 24.85 -5.26
CA ASP A 40 34.69 25.24 -3.97
C ASP A 40 36.01 26.03 -4.15
N SER A 41 36.03 27.28 -3.67
CA SER A 41 37.16 28.20 -3.79
C SER A 41 38.39 27.75 -2.98
N LEU A 42 38.20 26.98 -1.90
CA LEU A 42 39.27 26.56 -1.00
C LEU A 42 39.89 25.23 -1.46
N SER A 43 39.08 24.20 -1.67
CA SER A 43 39.54 22.87 -2.08
C SER A 43 39.81 22.74 -3.57
N LYS A 44 39.34 23.70 -4.38
CA LYS A 44 39.27 23.63 -5.86
C LYS A 44 38.45 22.45 -6.38
N THR A 45 37.69 21.79 -5.53
CA THR A 45 36.80 20.71 -5.89
C THR A 45 35.59 21.28 -6.65
N ARG A 46 35.11 20.52 -7.60
CA ARG A 46 33.88 20.84 -8.33
C ARG A 46 32.79 19.86 -7.89
N TYR A 47 31.64 20.37 -7.59
CA TYR A 47 30.46 19.59 -7.22
C TYR A 47 29.45 19.72 -8.35
N SER A 48 28.88 18.61 -8.77
CA SER A 48 27.80 18.55 -9.75
C SER A 48 26.60 17.87 -9.15
N GLN A 49 25.42 18.18 -9.68
CA GLN A 49 24.20 17.44 -9.39
C GLN A 49 24.03 16.28 -10.37
N LEU A 50 23.10 15.40 -10.09
CA LEU A 50 22.61 14.42 -11.06
C LEU A 50 21.34 14.96 -11.69
N TYR A 51 21.29 14.97 -13.02
CA TYR A 51 20.17 15.44 -13.82
C TYR A 51 19.52 14.31 -14.56
N LEU A 52 18.23 14.39 -14.79
CA LEU A 52 17.50 13.51 -15.70
C LEU A 52 17.45 14.09 -17.11
N PHE A 53 17.74 13.24 -18.05
CA PHE A 53 17.66 13.49 -19.48
C PHE A 53 16.68 12.53 -20.14
N LYS A 54 16.08 12.95 -21.24
CA LYS A 54 15.41 12.06 -22.17
C LYS A 54 16.18 11.98 -23.49
N ALA A 55 16.18 10.82 -24.11
CA ALA A 55 16.66 10.61 -25.46
C ALA A 55 15.57 9.96 -26.30
N THR A 56 15.41 10.41 -27.54
CA THR A 56 14.45 9.81 -28.47
C THR A 56 15.18 8.88 -29.44
N LYS A 57 14.60 7.73 -29.71
CA LYS A 57 15.13 6.76 -30.66
C LYS A 57 14.83 7.22 -32.10
N LEU A 58 15.90 7.40 -32.90
CA LEU A 58 15.83 7.72 -34.33
C LEU A 58 16.43 6.52 -35.11
N ALA A 59 15.62 5.80 -35.85
CA ALA A 59 15.97 4.53 -36.48
C ALA A 59 16.49 3.52 -35.45
N GLU A 60 17.76 3.14 -35.48
CA GLU A 60 18.36 2.18 -34.55
C GLU A 60 19.18 2.86 -33.44
N ASP A 61 19.37 4.19 -33.48
CA ASP A 61 20.18 4.94 -32.52
C ASP A 61 19.37 5.87 -31.63
N TRP A 62 19.92 6.16 -30.45
CA TRP A 62 19.43 7.19 -29.56
C TRP A 62 19.98 8.55 -29.98
N ASP A 63 19.04 9.52 -30.17
CA ASP A 63 19.36 10.89 -30.57
C ASP A 63 18.49 11.89 -29.77
N THR A 64 18.56 13.16 -30.12
CA THR A 64 17.72 14.22 -29.52
C THR A 64 17.70 14.14 -28.00
N ILE A 65 18.89 14.36 -27.39
CA ILE A 65 19.05 14.35 -25.94
C ILE A 65 18.60 15.69 -25.38
N GLU A 66 17.64 15.68 -24.44
CA GLU A 66 17.08 16.85 -23.82
C GLU A 66 17.14 16.75 -22.29
N SER A 67 17.58 17.83 -21.63
CA SER A 67 17.50 17.97 -20.17
C SER A 67 16.05 18.17 -19.74
N LEU A 68 15.62 17.53 -18.66
CA LEU A 68 14.25 17.68 -18.16
C LEU A 68 14.10 19.00 -17.38
N ALA A 69 12.95 19.62 -17.49
CA ALA A 69 12.65 20.91 -16.80
C ALA A 69 12.64 20.80 -15.26
N ILE A 70 12.57 19.59 -14.72
CA ILE A 70 12.62 19.33 -13.27
C ILE A 70 14.04 19.33 -12.68
N ASN A 71 15.08 19.44 -13.52
CA ASN A 71 16.48 19.52 -13.07
C ASN A 71 16.76 20.90 -12.45
N SER A 72 17.73 20.95 -11.52
CA SER A 72 18.13 22.18 -10.83
C SER A 72 19.60 22.11 -10.43
N GLU A 73 20.29 23.25 -10.46
CA GLU A 73 21.65 23.40 -9.93
C GLU A 73 21.72 23.18 -8.40
N ASN A 74 20.58 23.30 -7.69
CA ASN A 74 20.51 23.23 -6.24
C ASN A 74 20.20 21.85 -5.68
N TYR A 75 19.80 20.89 -6.50
CA TYR A 75 19.46 19.53 -6.08
C TYR A 75 19.62 18.53 -7.21
N SER A 76 19.74 17.26 -6.84
CA SER A 76 19.85 16.15 -7.77
C SER A 76 18.49 15.54 -8.07
N VAL A 77 18.30 15.10 -9.32
CA VAL A 77 17.17 14.28 -9.77
C VAL A 77 17.76 13.06 -10.49
N LYS A 78 17.41 11.85 -10.03
CA LYS A 78 18.05 10.62 -10.50
C LYS A 78 17.13 9.39 -10.46
N ASN A 79 17.61 8.27 -10.99
CA ASN A 79 16.97 6.97 -10.95
C ASN A 79 15.53 6.97 -11.53
N PRO A 80 15.38 7.25 -12.84
CA PRO A 80 14.06 7.31 -13.46
C PRO A 80 13.41 5.92 -13.58
N SER A 81 12.09 5.86 -13.43
CA SER A 81 11.27 4.68 -13.73
C SER A 81 9.94 5.11 -14.34
N VAL A 82 9.63 4.66 -15.55
CA VAL A 82 8.41 5.00 -16.29
C VAL A 82 7.35 3.94 -16.00
N SER A 83 6.11 4.37 -15.73
CA SER A 83 4.97 3.46 -15.56
C SER A 83 4.65 2.66 -16.82
N SER A 84 4.01 1.51 -16.66
CA SER A 84 3.66 0.61 -17.77
C SER A 84 2.69 1.22 -18.79
N ASP A 85 1.92 2.25 -18.40
CA ASP A 85 1.05 3.02 -19.30
C ASP A 85 1.78 4.20 -19.98
N GLY A 86 3.04 4.46 -19.60
CA GLY A 86 3.87 5.54 -20.15
C GLY A 86 3.52 6.95 -19.67
N ASN A 87 2.60 7.11 -18.72
CA ASN A 87 2.05 8.41 -18.34
C ASN A 87 2.66 9.00 -17.06
N THR A 88 3.46 8.21 -16.32
CA THR A 88 4.06 8.66 -15.05
C THR A 88 5.55 8.33 -15.01
N LEU A 89 6.35 9.31 -14.62
CA LEU A 89 7.77 9.18 -14.33
C LEU A 89 7.97 9.19 -12.82
N TYR A 90 8.51 8.12 -12.26
CA TYR A 90 9.00 8.04 -10.89
C TYR A 90 10.49 8.32 -10.86
N PHE A 91 10.98 8.98 -9.82
CA PHE A 91 12.39 9.31 -9.66
C PHE A 91 12.75 9.63 -8.20
N ALA A 92 14.03 9.63 -7.89
CA ALA A 92 14.55 10.06 -6.59
C ALA A 92 15.12 11.47 -6.68
N SER A 93 14.88 12.30 -5.66
CA SER A 93 15.41 13.66 -5.59
C SER A 93 15.58 14.13 -4.15
N ASN A 94 16.61 14.96 -3.92
CA ASN A 94 16.82 15.69 -2.68
C ASN A 94 16.34 17.17 -2.80
N MET A 95 15.33 17.42 -3.65
CA MET A 95 14.74 18.77 -3.79
C MET A 95 14.14 19.27 -2.47
N PRO A 96 14.18 20.58 -2.20
CA PRO A 96 13.65 21.18 -0.98
C PRO A 96 12.18 20.84 -0.75
N GLY A 97 11.83 20.57 0.51
CA GLY A 97 10.45 20.23 0.93
C GLY A 97 10.17 18.74 1.01
N GLY A 98 11.19 17.89 0.83
CA GLY A 98 11.14 16.46 1.12
C GLY A 98 11.17 16.13 2.61
N PHE A 99 11.15 14.84 2.93
CA PHE A 99 11.18 14.32 4.30
C PHE A 99 12.59 13.93 4.73
N GLY A 100 13.39 13.41 3.79
CA GLY A 100 14.73 12.91 4.03
C GLY A 100 15.80 13.53 3.15
N ASN A 101 16.89 12.79 2.97
CA ASN A 101 18.00 13.24 2.13
C ASN A 101 17.68 13.03 0.64
N PHE A 102 17.14 11.86 0.28
CA PHE A 102 16.53 11.60 -1.02
C PHE A 102 15.17 10.98 -0.82
N ASP A 103 14.19 11.51 -1.51
CA ASP A 103 12.80 11.06 -1.48
C ASP A 103 12.37 10.55 -2.86
N ILE A 104 11.39 9.65 -2.89
CA ILE A 104 10.71 9.25 -4.13
C ILE A 104 9.64 10.28 -4.48
N TYR A 105 9.69 10.72 -5.73
CA TYR A 105 8.74 11.61 -6.38
C TYR A 105 8.12 10.94 -7.59
N LYS A 106 6.96 11.42 -8.00
CA LYS A 106 6.34 11.12 -9.30
C LYS A 106 5.93 12.39 -10.03
N ALA A 107 5.92 12.37 -11.36
CA ALA A 107 5.42 13.42 -12.20
C ALA A 107 4.72 12.85 -13.44
N SER A 108 3.73 13.57 -13.98
CA SER A 108 3.08 13.17 -15.23
C SER A 108 4.02 13.30 -16.41
N ILE A 109 3.92 12.40 -17.38
CA ILE A 109 4.49 12.52 -18.71
C ILE A 109 3.35 12.97 -19.62
N ASN A 110 3.40 14.21 -20.08
CA ASN A 110 2.38 14.79 -20.94
C ASN A 110 2.47 14.24 -22.37
N SER A 111 1.40 14.36 -23.14
CA SER A 111 1.34 13.85 -24.52
C SER A 111 2.36 14.51 -25.48
N ASP A 112 2.86 15.69 -25.15
CA ASP A 112 3.95 16.37 -25.87
C ASP A 112 5.35 15.96 -25.40
N GLY A 113 5.44 15.02 -24.42
CA GLY A 113 6.68 14.53 -23.83
C GLY A 113 7.30 15.47 -22.80
N THR A 114 6.60 16.51 -22.38
CA THR A 114 7.02 17.36 -21.23
C THR A 114 6.68 16.67 -19.92
N ILE A 115 7.42 17.00 -18.85
CA ILE A 115 7.21 16.48 -17.51
C ILE A 115 6.44 17.49 -16.69
N GLY A 116 5.37 17.05 -16.04
CA GLY A 116 4.57 17.87 -15.12
C GLY A 116 5.28 18.17 -13.80
N GLU A 117 4.56 18.85 -12.90
CA GLU A 117 5.10 19.21 -11.58
C GLU A 117 5.38 17.96 -10.72
N PRO A 118 6.57 17.87 -10.10
CA PRO A 118 6.91 16.79 -9.18
C PRO A 118 5.99 16.74 -7.97
N GLN A 119 5.55 15.54 -7.62
CA GLN A 119 4.77 15.23 -6.43
C GLN A 119 5.54 14.28 -5.54
N ASN A 120 5.82 14.68 -4.28
CA ASN A 120 6.41 13.80 -3.30
C ASN A 120 5.44 12.67 -2.94
N MET A 121 5.94 11.42 -2.84
CA MET A 121 5.11 10.24 -2.52
C MET A 121 4.61 10.21 -1.05
N GLY A 122 5.02 11.17 -0.23
CA GLY A 122 4.55 11.37 1.14
C GLY A 122 5.21 10.45 2.17
N GLN A 123 4.90 10.70 3.45
CA GLN A 123 5.53 10.05 4.63
C GLN A 123 5.33 8.54 4.72
N LYS A 124 4.40 7.96 3.98
CA LYS A 124 4.28 6.49 3.93
C LYS A 124 5.43 5.86 3.17
N VAL A 125 5.84 6.46 2.05
CA VAL A 125 6.93 5.99 1.20
C VAL A 125 8.26 6.57 1.68
N ASN A 126 8.30 7.88 1.91
CA ASN A 126 9.50 8.63 2.23
C ASN A 126 9.68 8.80 3.74
N THR A 127 10.92 8.67 4.20
CA THR A 127 11.33 8.74 5.61
C THR A 127 12.33 9.89 5.83
N GLU A 128 12.88 10.00 7.03
CA GLU A 128 14.01 10.91 7.32
C GLU A 128 15.35 10.40 6.73
N GLY A 129 15.35 9.17 6.21
CA GLY A 129 16.52 8.53 5.58
C GLY A 129 16.68 8.90 4.12
N GLN A 130 16.93 7.89 3.30
CA GLN A 130 17.06 8.01 1.85
C GLN A 130 16.19 6.94 1.18
N GLU A 131 15.32 7.37 0.29
CA GLU A 131 14.58 6.51 -0.61
C GLU A 131 15.07 6.75 -2.03
N MET A 132 15.56 5.69 -2.66
CA MET A 132 16.20 5.75 -3.98
C MET A 132 15.79 4.56 -4.84
N PHE A 133 16.22 4.58 -6.11
CA PHE A 133 16.01 3.48 -7.06
C PHE A 133 14.56 3.04 -7.21
N PRO A 134 13.60 3.98 -7.42
CA PRO A 134 12.23 3.55 -7.68
C PRO A 134 12.15 2.72 -8.94
N TYR A 135 11.35 1.66 -8.87
CA TYR A 135 10.98 0.83 -10.01
C TYR A 135 9.49 0.53 -9.95
N ILE A 136 8.75 0.97 -10.94
CA ILE A 136 7.32 0.66 -11.07
C ILE A 136 7.14 -0.52 -12.02
N SER A 137 6.58 -1.62 -11.52
CA SER A 137 6.37 -2.84 -12.29
C SER A 137 5.16 -2.73 -13.23
N SER A 138 4.99 -3.73 -14.10
CA SER A 138 3.83 -3.81 -14.99
C SER A 138 2.49 -4.00 -14.26
N THR A 139 2.52 -4.43 -13.00
CA THR A 139 1.35 -4.55 -12.11
C THR A 139 1.12 -3.32 -11.23
N ASN A 140 1.78 -2.19 -11.53
CA ASN A 140 1.74 -0.95 -10.75
C ASN A 140 2.22 -1.11 -9.29
N THR A 141 3.10 -2.08 -9.02
CA THR A 141 3.79 -2.20 -7.75
C THR A 141 5.05 -1.32 -7.79
N LEU A 142 5.15 -0.37 -6.86
CA LEU A 142 6.32 0.47 -6.69
C LEU A 142 7.32 -0.23 -5.78
N TYR A 143 8.47 -0.59 -6.32
CA TYR A 143 9.65 -1.02 -5.57
C TYR A 143 10.60 0.15 -5.40
N PHE A 144 11.29 0.22 -4.27
CA PHE A 144 12.30 1.24 -4.00
C PHE A 144 13.27 0.75 -2.92
N SER A 145 14.44 1.37 -2.84
CA SER A 145 15.41 1.05 -1.80
C SER A 145 15.44 2.15 -0.76
N SER A 146 15.48 1.77 0.51
CA SER A 146 15.45 2.70 1.65
C SER A 146 16.40 2.26 2.76
N ASN A 147 17.02 3.23 3.44
CA ASN A 147 17.72 3.02 4.71
C ASN A 147 16.99 3.65 5.91
N GLY A 148 15.79 4.20 5.69
CA GLY A 148 14.95 4.78 6.74
C GLY A 148 13.84 3.86 7.21
N HIS A 149 13.35 2.94 6.38
CA HIS A 149 12.44 1.89 6.78
C HIS A 149 13.17 0.76 7.51
N LEU A 150 12.46 0.04 8.39
CA LEU A 150 13.04 -1.08 9.13
C LEU A 150 13.44 -2.22 8.18
N GLY A 151 14.74 -2.44 8.04
CA GLY A 151 15.35 -3.39 7.12
C GLY A 151 16.27 -4.42 7.78
N LEU A 152 17.06 -5.10 6.98
CA LEU A 152 18.02 -6.12 7.38
C LEU A 152 19.47 -5.61 7.30
N GLY A 153 19.73 -4.67 6.41
CA GLY A 153 21.06 -4.12 6.11
C GLY A 153 21.10 -2.60 6.16
N GLY A 154 21.93 -2.01 5.31
CA GLY A 154 22.01 -0.56 5.13
C GLY A 154 20.86 -0.05 4.28
N MET A 155 20.91 -0.25 2.96
CA MET A 155 19.76 -0.07 2.09
C MET A 155 19.07 -1.40 1.83
N ASP A 156 17.78 -1.44 1.99
CA ASP A 156 16.93 -2.60 1.68
C ASP A 156 15.87 -2.24 0.65
N VAL A 157 15.43 -3.23 -0.11
CA VAL A 157 14.35 -3.10 -1.09
C VAL A 157 13.01 -3.26 -0.39
N PHE A 158 12.11 -2.32 -0.65
CA PHE A 158 10.72 -2.31 -0.18
C PHE A 158 9.78 -2.22 -1.36
N TYR A 159 8.52 -2.55 -1.12
CA TYR A 159 7.47 -2.35 -2.11
C TYR A 159 6.18 -1.82 -1.49
N THR A 160 5.38 -1.20 -2.35
CA THR A 160 4.00 -0.78 -2.06
C THR A 160 3.20 -0.75 -3.35
N LYS A 161 1.88 -0.80 -3.24
CA LYS A 161 0.95 -0.72 -4.35
C LYS A 161 -0.16 0.28 -4.03
N GLU A 162 -0.76 0.86 -5.04
CA GLU A 162 -2.00 1.62 -4.90
C GLU A 162 -3.17 0.72 -5.33
N ILE A 163 -4.08 0.43 -4.40
CA ILE A 163 -5.31 -0.31 -4.65
C ILE A 163 -6.47 0.63 -4.35
N ASP A 164 -7.36 0.84 -5.31
CA ASP A 164 -8.53 1.72 -5.19
C ASP A 164 -8.19 3.11 -4.59
N GLY A 165 -7.14 3.74 -5.12
CA GLY A 165 -6.65 5.04 -4.66
C GLY A 165 -6.02 5.07 -3.27
N LYS A 166 -5.77 3.90 -2.66
CA LYS A 166 -5.16 3.77 -1.33
C LYS A 166 -3.79 3.09 -1.43
N THR A 167 -2.79 3.74 -0.86
CA THR A 167 -1.45 3.15 -0.75
C THR A 167 -1.46 2.00 0.26
N THR A 168 -1.02 0.81 -0.16
CA THR A 168 -0.82 -0.35 0.71
C THR A 168 0.28 -0.08 1.76
N PRO A 169 0.37 -0.85 2.85
CA PRO A 169 1.51 -0.79 3.75
C PRO A 169 2.83 -1.01 3.03
N ILE A 170 3.88 -0.28 3.44
CA ILE A 170 5.23 -0.54 2.95
C ILE A 170 5.69 -1.89 3.49
N ARG A 171 6.18 -2.76 2.61
CA ARG A 171 6.68 -4.09 2.94
C ARG A 171 8.11 -4.28 2.49
N ASN A 172 8.93 -4.88 3.34
CA ASN A 172 10.27 -5.35 2.99
C ASN A 172 10.14 -6.59 2.11
N VAL A 173 10.86 -6.66 0.98
CA VAL A 173 10.80 -7.83 0.08
C VAL A 173 11.40 -9.09 0.71
N GLY A 174 12.14 -8.94 1.81
CA GLY A 174 12.68 -10.05 2.59
C GLY A 174 13.90 -10.75 1.96
N ILE A 175 14.37 -11.79 2.67
CA ILE A 175 15.45 -12.66 2.23
C ILE A 175 14.94 -13.59 1.11
N PRO A 176 15.75 -13.86 0.06
CA PRO A 176 17.17 -13.52 -0.10
C PRO A 176 17.45 -12.24 -0.91
N ILE A 177 16.39 -11.48 -1.26
CA ILE A 177 16.57 -10.23 -2.01
C ILE A 177 17.32 -9.23 -1.13
N ASN A 178 16.82 -8.98 0.08
CA ASN A 178 17.51 -8.18 1.07
C ASN A 178 18.50 -9.01 1.90
N SER A 179 19.59 -8.41 2.27
CA SER A 179 20.73 -9.00 3.00
C SER A 179 21.18 -8.11 4.16
N ASN A 180 22.31 -8.39 4.76
CA ASN A 180 22.97 -7.52 5.73
C ASN A 180 23.80 -6.39 5.09
N GLY A 181 23.91 -6.35 3.77
CA GLY A 181 24.54 -5.30 2.99
C GLY A 181 23.58 -4.22 2.52
N ASP A 182 23.98 -3.45 1.52
CA ASP A 182 23.09 -2.57 0.78
C ASP A 182 22.49 -3.34 -0.40
N ASP A 183 21.17 -3.33 -0.52
CA ASP A 183 20.41 -3.98 -1.59
C ASP A 183 19.58 -2.92 -2.33
N PHE A 184 19.80 -2.75 -3.63
CA PHE A 184 19.25 -1.62 -4.38
C PHE A 184 19.06 -1.92 -5.87
N ALA A 185 18.43 -0.98 -6.60
CA ALA A 185 18.17 -1.08 -8.04
C ALA A 185 17.44 -2.39 -8.43
N PHE A 186 16.44 -2.77 -7.63
CA PHE A 186 15.61 -3.92 -7.89
C PHE A 186 14.76 -3.72 -9.14
N THR A 187 14.66 -4.77 -9.96
CA THR A 187 13.78 -4.84 -11.13
C THR A 187 13.18 -6.22 -11.23
N ILE A 188 11.96 -6.34 -11.74
CA ILE A 188 11.29 -7.62 -11.99
C ILE A 188 10.45 -7.56 -13.27
N ASP A 189 10.49 -8.60 -14.06
CA ASP A 189 9.48 -8.89 -15.06
C ASP A 189 8.42 -9.80 -14.43
N GLU A 190 7.24 -9.24 -14.16
CA GLU A 190 6.14 -9.96 -13.51
C GLU A 190 5.60 -11.11 -14.36
N GLY A 191 5.83 -11.08 -15.68
CA GLY A 191 5.39 -12.15 -16.60
C GLY A 191 6.26 -13.40 -16.50
N SER A 192 7.59 -13.23 -16.40
CA SER A 192 8.55 -14.34 -16.23
C SER A 192 8.87 -14.65 -14.77
N GLU A 193 8.47 -13.77 -13.86
CA GLU A 193 8.83 -13.81 -12.43
C GLU A 193 10.35 -13.75 -12.18
N GLU A 194 11.10 -13.23 -13.13
CA GLU A 194 12.57 -13.11 -13.06
C GLU A 194 12.96 -11.64 -12.92
N GLY A 195 14.04 -11.39 -12.19
CA GLY A 195 14.50 -10.03 -11.93
C GLY A 195 15.94 -9.94 -11.51
N PHE A 196 16.35 -8.71 -11.20
CA PHE A 196 17.70 -8.38 -10.80
C PHE A 196 17.69 -7.46 -9.59
N VAL A 197 18.72 -7.59 -8.75
CA VAL A 197 19.00 -6.69 -7.64
C VAL A 197 20.51 -6.44 -7.58
N SER A 198 20.91 -5.21 -7.31
CA SER A 198 22.30 -4.87 -7.01
C SER A 198 22.55 -4.98 -5.52
N SER A 199 23.71 -5.51 -5.12
CA SER A 199 24.03 -5.68 -3.71
C SER A 199 25.55 -5.68 -3.48
N ASN A 200 25.96 -5.13 -2.34
CA ASN A 200 27.34 -5.22 -1.83
C ASN A 200 27.51 -6.32 -0.76
N ARG A 201 26.59 -7.30 -0.75
CA ARG A 201 26.62 -8.44 0.19
C ARG A 201 27.90 -9.23 0.10
N ASP A 202 28.27 -9.89 1.20
CA ASP A 202 29.44 -10.75 1.26
C ASP A 202 29.41 -11.89 0.22
N GLY A 203 30.58 -12.21 -0.34
CA GLY A 203 30.75 -13.28 -1.30
C GLY A 203 30.60 -12.87 -2.78
N GLY A 204 30.41 -11.59 -3.04
CA GLY A 204 30.44 -11.00 -4.37
C GLY A 204 31.84 -10.95 -5.01
N LYS A 205 31.93 -10.42 -6.21
CA LYS A 205 33.21 -10.25 -6.96
C LYS A 205 33.71 -8.82 -6.94
N GLY A 206 32.80 -7.84 -6.83
CA GLY A 206 33.09 -6.41 -6.79
C GLY A 206 32.72 -5.80 -5.44
N SER A 207 32.68 -4.46 -5.38
CA SER A 207 32.05 -3.73 -4.26
C SER A 207 30.53 -3.83 -4.34
N ASP A 208 29.99 -3.73 -5.56
CA ASP A 208 28.58 -3.95 -5.85
C ASP A 208 28.48 -4.96 -7.00
N ASP A 209 27.63 -5.96 -6.85
CA ASP A 209 27.36 -6.98 -7.85
C ASP A 209 25.87 -7.04 -8.19
N VAL A 210 25.56 -7.50 -9.40
CA VAL A 210 24.17 -7.71 -9.85
C VAL A 210 23.82 -9.19 -9.69
N TYR A 211 22.77 -9.44 -8.93
CA TYR A 211 22.22 -10.78 -8.68
C TYR A 211 20.92 -10.97 -9.45
N ALA A 212 20.81 -12.09 -10.18
CA ALA A 212 19.56 -12.52 -10.78
C ALA A 212 18.75 -13.33 -9.77
N PHE A 213 17.45 -13.17 -9.78
CA PHE A 213 16.53 -13.97 -8.94
C PHE A 213 15.31 -14.43 -9.74
N LYS A 214 14.61 -15.43 -9.19
CA LYS A 214 13.28 -15.83 -9.63
C LYS A 214 12.34 -15.79 -8.44
N LYS A 215 11.23 -15.10 -8.60
CA LYS A 215 10.14 -15.03 -7.63
C LYS A 215 9.42 -16.37 -7.58
N LEU A 216 9.27 -16.95 -6.39
CA LEU A 216 8.62 -18.25 -6.19
C LEU A 216 7.25 -18.15 -5.52
N GLN A 217 6.94 -16.99 -4.90
CA GLN A 217 5.68 -16.73 -4.20
C GLN A 217 5.17 -15.34 -4.57
N PRO A 218 3.86 -15.13 -4.65
CA PRO A 218 3.31 -13.82 -4.93
C PRO A 218 3.64 -12.83 -3.80
N LEU A 219 4.06 -11.62 -4.17
CA LEU A 219 4.09 -10.45 -3.30
C LEU A 219 2.85 -9.64 -3.66
N CYS A 220 1.82 -9.72 -2.85
CA CYS A 220 0.58 -9.00 -3.13
C CYS A 220 -0.17 -8.62 -1.85
N ASP A 221 -0.98 -7.61 -1.96
CA ASP A 221 -1.90 -7.13 -0.94
C ASP A 221 -3.34 -7.21 -1.47
N VAL A 222 -4.27 -7.49 -0.57
CA VAL A 222 -5.70 -7.58 -0.83
C VAL A 222 -6.43 -6.52 -0.02
N LEU A 223 -7.28 -5.74 -0.67
CA LEU A 223 -8.20 -4.83 -0.01
C LEU A 223 -9.45 -5.60 0.44
N ILE A 224 -9.61 -5.82 1.75
CA ILE A 224 -10.86 -6.34 2.33
C ILE A 224 -11.80 -5.18 2.56
N THR A 225 -12.96 -5.17 1.90
CA THR A 225 -14.05 -4.23 2.11
C THR A 225 -15.17 -4.91 2.88
N ALA A 226 -15.26 -4.63 4.19
CA ALA A 226 -16.31 -5.13 5.06
C ALA A 226 -17.51 -4.19 5.05
N THR A 227 -18.67 -4.66 4.57
CA THR A 227 -19.94 -3.91 4.61
C THR A 227 -20.82 -4.48 5.70
N VAL A 228 -21.15 -3.68 6.72
CA VAL A 228 -21.96 -4.08 7.87
C VAL A 228 -23.39 -3.56 7.69
N LEU A 229 -24.37 -4.47 7.78
CA LEU A 229 -25.79 -4.20 7.56
C LEU A 229 -26.62 -4.68 8.75
N ASP A 230 -27.76 -4.05 8.99
CA ASP A 230 -28.83 -4.60 9.83
C ASP A 230 -29.46 -5.82 9.13
N ASP A 231 -29.60 -6.93 9.85
CA ASP A 231 -30.12 -8.17 9.23
C ASP A 231 -31.61 -8.09 8.85
N LYS A 232 -32.39 -7.29 9.58
CA LYS A 232 -33.82 -7.15 9.36
C LYS A 232 -34.16 -6.10 8.30
N THR A 233 -33.55 -4.91 8.39
CA THR A 233 -33.83 -3.78 7.50
C THR A 233 -32.94 -3.74 6.26
N ARG A 234 -31.78 -4.41 6.31
CA ARG A 234 -30.73 -4.37 5.28
C ARG A 234 -30.09 -3.00 5.10
N GLU A 235 -30.33 -2.08 6.03
CA GLU A 235 -29.72 -0.76 6.02
C GLU A 235 -28.27 -0.82 6.51
N PRO A 236 -27.38 0.06 5.99
CA PRO A 236 -25.99 0.15 6.43
C PRO A 236 -25.88 0.56 7.91
N LEU A 237 -25.01 -0.11 8.65
CA LEU A 237 -24.73 0.19 10.06
C LEU A 237 -23.44 1.03 10.19
N SER A 238 -23.63 2.33 10.39
CA SER A 238 -22.54 3.26 10.70
C SER A 238 -22.15 3.16 12.18
N GLY A 239 -20.85 3.34 12.48
CA GLY A 239 -20.34 3.34 13.87
C GLY A 239 -20.05 1.96 14.43
N ALA A 240 -20.24 0.89 13.66
CA ALA A 240 -19.87 -0.46 14.07
C ALA A 240 -18.34 -0.60 14.15
N SER A 241 -17.84 -1.21 15.23
CA SER A 241 -16.42 -1.54 15.38
C SER A 241 -16.13 -2.86 14.69
N VAL A 242 -15.30 -2.81 13.65
CA VAL A 242 -14.79 -3.99 12.93
C VAL A 242 -13.35 -4.23 13.33
N SER A 243 -13.05 -5.39 13.91
CA SER A 243 -11.71 -5.81 14.33
C SER A 243 -11.21 -6.91 13.42
N LEU A 244 -10.00 -6.73 12.87
CA LEU A 244 -9.30 -7.73 12.07
C LEU A 244 -8.39 -8.57 12.96
N TYR A 245 -8.45 -9.88 12.80
CA TYR A 245 -7.59 -10.86 13.46
C TYR A 245 -6.78 -11.65 12.45
N ASP A 246 -5.53 -11.98 12.79
CA ASP A 246 -4.69 -12.88 12.02
C ASP A 246 -5.12 -14.36 12.15
N ALA A 247 -4.52 -15.24 11.35
CA ALA A 247 -4.80 -16.69 11.40
C ALA A 247 -4.47 -17.36 12.75
N LYS A 248 -3.72 -16.67 13.63
CA LYS A 248 -3.38 -17.14 15.00
C LYS A 248 -4.35 -16.61 16.05
N GLY A 249 -5.33 -15.79 15.66
CA GLY A 249 -6.30 -15.15 16.55
C GLY A 249 -5.79 -13.91 17.27
N ASN A 250 -4.67 -13.32 16.83
CA ASN A 250 -4.21 -12.05 17.38
C ASN A 250 -4.93 -10.90 16.69
N LYS A 251 -5.38 -9.92 17.48
CA LYS A 251 -6.00 -8.70 16.94
C LYS A 251 -4.93 -7.83 16.28
N VAL A 252 -5.12 -7.55 15.00
CA VAL A 252 -4.21 -6.73 14.18
C VAL A 252 -4.58 -5.25 14.27
N VAL A 253 -5.85 -4.92 13.98
CA VAL A 253 -6.35 -3.54 13.93
C VAL A 253 -7.87 -3.52 14.10
N SER A 254 -8.42 -2.36 14.53
CA SER A 254 -9.86 -2.11 14.50
C SER A 254 -10.15 -0.82 13.76
N LYS A 255 -11.27 -0.80 13.04
CA LYS A 255 -11.80 0.37 12.35
C LYS A 255 -13.29 0.51 12.63
N ILE A 256 -13.79 1.73 12.51
CA ILE A 256 -15.21 2.05 12.66
C ILE A 256 -15.82 2.20 11.27
N THR A 257 -17.02 1.64 11.07
CA THR A 257 -17.74 1.77 9.80
C THR A 257 -18.15 3.21 9.53
N ASN A 258 -18.04 3.64 8.30
CA ASN A 258 -18.48 4.95 7.79
C ASN A 258 -20.03 5.02 7.64
N ALA A 259 -20.55 6.08 7.02
CA ALA A 259 -21.99 6.28 6.81
C ALA A 259 -22.64 5.21 5.92
N GLU A 260 -21.87 4.62 5.02
CA GLU A 260 -22.26 3.52 4.14
C GLU A 260 -22.08 2.14 4.79
N GLY A 261 -21.75 2.08 6.09
CA GLY A 261 -21.52 0.84 6.82
C GLY A 261 -20.22 0.12 6.46
N ILE A 262 -19.23 0.82 5.86
CA ILE A 262 -18.03 0.22 5.31
C ILE A 262 -16.82 0.43 6.23
N ALA A 263 -16.05 -0.64 6.44
CA ALA A 263 -14.70 -0.62 7.01
C ALA A 263 -13.75 -1.42 6.10
N GLU A 264 -12.55 -0.89 5.83
CA GLU A 264 -11.60 -1.45 4.87
C GLU A 264 -10.29 -1.80 5.52
N PHE A 265 -9.72 -2.94 5.11
CA PHE A 265 -8.45 -3.45 5.62
C PHE A 265 -7.58 -3.88 4.44
N ILE A 266 -6.27 -3.67 4.55
CA ILE A 266 -5.29 -4.20 3.62
C ILE A 266 -4.55 -5.32 4.33
N VAL A 267 -4.56 -6.51 3.71
CA VAL A 267 -3.91 -7.73 4.22
C VAL A 267 -3.02 -8.34 3.14
N GLU A 268 -2.08 -9.17 3.54
CA GLU A 268 -1.28 -9.95 2.61
C GLU A 268 -2.15 -11.00 1.90
N CYS A 269 -1.91 -11.21 0.59
CA CYS A 269 -2.66 -12.22 -0.18
C CYS A 269 -2.48 -13.63 0.37
N GLU A 270 -3.41 -14.53 0.02
CA GLU A 270 -3.46 -15.92 0.49
C GLU A 270 -3.48 -16.10 2.02
N THR A 271 -3.64 -14.99 2.78
CA THR A 271 -3.68 -15.02 4.23
C THR A 271 -5.12 -15.11 4.74
N ASP A 272 -5.45 -16.20 5.43
CA ASP A 272 -6.72 -16.35 6.14
C ASP A 272 -6.79 -15.37 7.31
N THR A 273 -7.92 -14.66 7.45
CA THR A 273 -8.17 -13.68 8.53
C THR A 273 -9.56 -13.88 9.12
N GLU A 274 -9.85 -13.25 10.26
CA GLU A 274 -11.18 -13.21 10.85
C GLU A 274 -11.58 -11.75 11.12
N LEU A 275 -12.81 -11.39 10.81
CA LEU A 275 -13.41 -10.11 11.17
C LEU A 275 -14.39 -10.32 12.32
N GLU A 276 -14.25 -9.55 13.39
CA GLU A 276 -15.21 -9.46 14.49
C GLU A 276 -15.88 -8.10 14.45
N VAL A 277 -17.21 -8.09 14.42
CA VAL A 277 -18.02 -6.87 14.35
C VAL A 277 -18.83 -6.72 15.63
N THR A 278 -18.76 -5.53 16.24
CA THR A 278 -19.54 -5.15 17.42
C THR A 278 -20.19 -3.81 17.21
N LEU A 279 -21.45 -3.69 17.65
CA LEU A 279 -22.21 -2.44 17.68
C LEU A 279 -23.17 -2.49 18.86
N ASP A 280 -23.38 -1.36 19.55
CA ASP A 280 -24.36 -1.28 20.62
C ASP A 280 -25.75 -1.62 20.09
N ASP A 281 -26.53 -2.35 20.88
CA ASP A 281 -27.86 -2.86 20.55
C ASP A 281 -27.90 -3.95 19.47
N TYR A 282 -26.76 -4.55 19.10
CA TYR A 282 -26.64 -5.66 18.16
C TYR A 282 -25.82 -6.81 18.76
N ASP A 283 -26.16 -8.04 18.36
CA ASP A 283 -25.34 -9.20 18.67
C ASP A 283 -24.02 -9.12 17.90
N SER A 284 -22.90 -9.38 18.59
CA SER A 284 -21.57 -9.42 17.96
C SER A 284 -21.45 -10.59 17.00
N LYS A 285 -20.72 -10.41 15.89
CA LYS A 285 -20.54 -11.45 14.89
C LYS A 285 -19.08 -11.58 14.46
N LYS A 286 -18.65 -12.85 14.28
CA LYS A 286 -17.37 -13.21 13.72
C LYS A 286 -17.54 -13.84 12.36
N VAL A 287 -16.69 -13.45 11.41
CA VAL A 287 -16.71 -13.95 10.04
C VAL A 287 -15.28 -14.29 9.62
N ALA A 288 -15.06 -15.56 9.26
CA ALA A 288 -13.80 -15.96 8.66
C ALA A 288 -13.70 -15.47 7.21
N VAL A 289 -12.60 -14.84 6.88
CA VAL A 289 -12.29 -14.33 5.54
C VAL A 289 -11.14 -15.15 4.98
N LYS A 290 -11.42 -15.87 3.90
CA LYS A 290 -10.41 -16.68 3.22
C LYS A 290 -9.45 -15.81 2.44
N GLY A 291 -8.17 -16.17 2.51
CA GLY A 291 -7.13 -15.57 1.69
C GLY A 291 -7.41 -15.76 0.19
N THR A 292 -7.11 -14.74 -0.60
CA THR A 292 -7.27 -14.73 -2.06
C THR A 292 -6.05 -14.04 -2.70
N ASN A 293 -5.87 -14.24 -4.01
CA ASN A 293 -4.91 -13.52 -4.85
C ASN A 293 -5.56 -12.37 -5.65
N GLU A 294 -6.88 -12.18 -5.51
CA GLU A 294 -7.60 -11.07 -6.11
C GLU A 294 -7.18 -9.77 -5.38
N GLU A 295 -7.21 -8.63 -6.06
CA GLU A 295 -6.87 -7.34 -5.47
C GLU A 295 -7.87 -6.88 -4.40
N GLU A 296 -9.13 -7.33 -4.51
CA GLU A 296 -10.24 -6.98 -3.62
C GLU A 296 -10.97 -8.22 -3.10
N ASN A 297 -11.42 -8.15 -1.85
CA ASN A 297 -12.28 -9.15 -1.23
C ASN A 297 -13.43 -8.44 -0.50
N ASN A 298 -14.62 -8.52 -1.06
CA ASN A 298 -15.82 -7.86 -0.54
C ASN A 298 -16.57 -8.80 0.42
N VAL A 299 -16.69 -8.41 1.69
CA VAL A 299 -17.30 -9.19 2.77
C VAL A 299 -18.53 -8.48 3.31
N GLN A 300 -19.69 -9.06 3.15
CA GLN A 300 -20.93 -8.53 3.71
C GLN A 300 -21.24 -9.21 5.05
N ILE A 301 -21.50 -8.43 6.10
CA ILE A 301 -21.75 -8.88 7.46
C ILE A 301 -23.07 -8.28 7.93
N SER A 302 -24.08 -9.13 8.21
CA SER A 302 -25.34 -8.68 8.77
C SER A 302 -25.33 -8.93 10.28
N LEU A 303 -25.68 -7.91 11.08
CA LEU A 303 -25.83 -8.01 12.53
C LEU A 303 -27.31 -8.11 12.90
N ASP A 304 -27.61 -8.98 13.86
CA ASP A 304 -28.95 -9.14 14.43
C ASP A 304 -29.17 -8.08 15.52
N PRO A 305 -30.23 -7.24 15.41
CA PRO A 305 -30.56 -6.28 16.45
C PRO A 305 -31.04 -7.00 17.70
N ILE A 306 -30.51 -6.61 18.88
CA ILE A 306 -30.96 -7.10 20.18
C ILE A 306 -32.36 -6.55 20.45
N GLU A 307 -33.33 -7.41 20.64
CA GLU A 307 -34.66 -6.97 21.00
C GLU A 307 -34.64 -6.22 22.35
N LYS A 308 -34.93 -4.91 22.34
CA LYS A 308 -35.10 -4.12 23.57
C LYS A 308 -36.42 -4.46 24.22
N LEU A 309 -36.42 -5.48 25.06
CA LEU A 309 -37.59 -5.89 25.84
C LEU A 309 -37.87 -4.95 27.02
N ILE A 310 -36.94 -4.02 27.34
CA ILE A 310 -37.04 -3.08 28.43
C ILE A 310 -37.19 -1.66 27.87
N ALA A 311 -38.37 -1.07 27.99
CA ALA A 311 -38.56 0.37 27.86
C ALA A 311 -38.19 1.08 29.17
N ALA A 312 -38.11 2.42 29.18
CA ALA A 312 -37.64 3.19 30.32
C ALA A 312 -38.33 2.87 31.66
N ASP A 313 -39.61 2.43 31.64
CA ASP A 313 -40.48 2.19 32.80
C ASP A 313 -41.25 0.85 32.74
N ARG A 314 -41.01 0.00 31.73
CA ARG A 314 -41.78 -1.24 31.54
C ARG A 314 -41.00 -2.26 30.71
N ILE A 315 -41.37 -3.52 30.88
CA ILE A 315 -40.96 -4.62 29.98
C ILE A 315 -42.05 -4.81 28.94
N GLU A 316 -41.66 -4.77 27.65
CA GLU A 316 -42.58 -5.00 26.54
C GLU A 316 -42.52 -6.46 26.13
N LEU A 317 -43.61 -7.18 26.35
CA LEU A 317 -43.83 -8.57 25.91
C LEU A 317 -44.98 -8.60 24.94
N ASN A 318 -44.99 -9.57 24.03
CA ASN A 318 -46.17 -9.85 23.22
C ASN A 318 -47.31 -10.30 24.09
N PRO A 319 -48.59 -10.04 23.72
CA PRO A 319 -49.74 -10.48 24.51
C PRO A 319 -49.73 -11.99 24.78
N ILE A 320 -49.85 -12.36 26.02
CA ILE A 320 -49.93 -13.77 26.47
C ILE A 320 -51.37 -14.20 26.46
N TYR A 321 -51.73 -15.11 25.57
CA TYR A 321 -53.08 -15.64 25.46
C TYR A 321 -53.19 -17.03 26.06
N PHE A 322 -54.30 -17.28 26.78
CA PHE A 322 -54.69 -18.57 27.28
C PHE A 322 -55.86 -19.12 26.43
N ASP A 323 -55.97 -20.44 26.32
CA ASP A 323 -57.15 -21.04 25.73
C ASP A 323 -58.38 -20.70 26.56
N PHE A 324 -59.55 -20.63 25.88
CA PHE A 324 -60.81 -20.29 26.55
C PHE A 324 -61.07 -21.24 27.72
N ASP A 325 -61.35 -20.67 28.88
CA ASP A 325 -61.62 -21.37 30.16
C ASP A 325 -60.48 -22.31 30.61
N LYS A 326 -59.22 -21.99 30.25
CA LYS A 326 -57.99 -22.71 30.68
C LYS A 326 -56.95 -21.79 31.27
N SER A 327 -56.22 -22.30 32.27
CA SER A 327 -55.10 -21.63 32.92
C SER A 327 -53.76 -22.21 32.52
N ASN A 328 -53.70 -23.15 31.55
CA ASN A 328 -52.47 -23.78 31.12
C ASN A 328 -51.66 -22.83 30.25
N VAL A 329 -50.36 -22.69 30.55
CA VAL A 329 -49.42 -21.92 29.75
C VAL A 329 -49.26 -22.60 28.39
N THR A 330 -49.61 -21.91 27.31
CA THR A 330 -49.36 -22.41 25.94
C THR A 330 -47.88 -22.32 25.57
N THR A 331 -47.45 -23.03 24.55
CA THR A 331 -46.10 -22.97 24.07
C THR A 331 -45.68 -21.53 23.67
N LYS A 332 -46.60 -20.75 23.09
CA LYS A 332 -46.37 -19.33 22.76
C LYS A 332 -46.26 -18.46 24.01
N ALA A 333 -47.10 -18.70 25.01
CA ALA A 333 -47.03 -18.01 26.30
C ALA A 333 -45.71 -18.34 27.05
N ALA A 334 -45.30 -19.61 27.03
CA ALA A 334 -44.01 -20.03 27.61
C ALA A 334 -42.83 -19.29 26.97
N PHE A 335 -42.82 -19.16 25.65
CA PHE A 335 -41.76 -18.45 24.94
C PHE A 335 -41.65 -16.96 25.35
N GLU A 336 -42.77 -16.25 25.49
CA GLU A 336 -42.77 -14.85 25.95
C GLU A 336 -42.38 -14.74 27.45
N LEU A 337 -42.79 -15.69 28.29
CA LEU A 337 -42.37 -15.73 29.69
C LEU A 337 -40.90 -16.05 29.86
N ASP A 338 -40.31 -16.89 28.99
CA ASP A 338 -38.90 -17.16 28.98
C ASP A 338 -38.05 -15.91 28.71
N LYS A 339 -38.52 -15.00 27.84
CA LYS A 339 -37.89 -13.68 27.63
C LYS A 339 -37.84 -12.87 28.94
N LEU A 340 -38.92 -12.89 29.71
CA LEU A 340 -38.96 -12.23 31.02
C LEU A 340 -37.94 -12.85 31.99
N VAL A 341 -37.83 -14.16 32.03
CA VAL A 341 -36.84 -14.88 32.86
C VAL A 341 -35.41 -14.52 32.45
N GLN A 342 -35.14 -14.41 31.15
CA GLN A 342 -33.83 -13.97 30.65
C GLN A 342 -33.48 -12.54 31.09
N ILE A 343 -34.44 -11.61 31.02
CA ILE A 343 -34.28 -10.24 31.51
C ILE A 343 -33.95 -10.22 33.00
N MET A 344 -34.75 -10.95 33.81
CA MET A 344 -34.51 -11.02 35.26
C MET A 344 -33.16 -11.63 35.62
N ASN A 345 -32.68 -12.61 34.87
CA ASN A 345 -31.36 -13.19 35.06
C ASN A 345 -30.24 -12.20 34.68
N LYS A 346 -30.46 -11.41 33.64
CA LYS A 346 -29.50 -10.40 33.18
C LYS A 346 -29.43 -9.17 34.11
N TYR A 347 -30.55 -8.85 34.77
CA TYR A 347 -30.69 -7.69 35.70
C TYR A 347 -31.25 -8.16 37.04
N PRO A 348 -30.40 -8.72 37.93
CA PRO A 348 -30.85 -9.33 39.19
C PRO A 348 -31.55 -8.38 40.16
N ASP A 349 -31.25 -7.06 40.05
CA ASP A 349 -31.85 -6.01 40.93
C ASP A 349 -33.17 -5.45 40.34
N LEU A 350 -33.65 -5.99 39.22
CA LEU A 350 -34.88 -5.53 38.57
C LEU A 350 -36.12 -5.97 39.40
N VAL A 351 -36.92 -5.02 39.84
CA VAL A 351 -38.18 -5.29 40.51
C VAL A 351 -39.34 -5.08 39.55
N ILE A 352 -40.09 -6.15 39.28
CA ILE A 352 -41.24 -6.13 38.37
C ILE A 352 -42.52 -5.95 39.24
N LYS A 353 -43.32 -4.93 38.88
CA LYS A 353 -44.72 -4.81 39.37
C LYS A 353 -45.67 -5.29 38.30
N SER A 354 -46.47 -6.28 38.61
CA SER A 354 -47.58 -6.76 37.75
C SER A 354 -48.84 -5.92 37.98
#